data_d2950635c52c3e7953f312a6d30138a3
#
_entry.id   d2950635c52c3e7953f312a6d30138a3
#
_cell.length_a   1.000
_cell.length_b   1.000
_cell.length_c   1.000
_cell.angle_alpha   90.00
_cell.angle_beta   90.00
_cell.angle_gamma   90.00
#
_symmetry.space_group_name_H-M   'P 1'
#
loop_
_entity.id
_entity.type
_entity.pdbx_description
1 polymer ?
#
loop_
_entity_poly.entity_id
_entity_poly.type
_entity_poly.pdbx_seq_one_letter_code
_entity_poly.pdbx_strand_id
1 'polypeptide(L)'
;MGFVTVSAFFAWQFTSPARRHRSVEPSQFLTAYEDVSFPASDGTKLSGWFVPCAKAKCAVVLLHGHGSLRTQMLARARLLHEQGYAVLLYDARGHGESEGTHVSMGWFETRDLLGALDWLHARGFAECGCIGASQGGATIALAAAQLKHVRWVVLESVYPTLENAVDRRFRHLFGLPGRIAGLLMIPLAEWRLGVNMDEIAPAKHIAELNCPVLVMSGEDDRNTQPADARELFDHARDPKSFWLVPGAAHVDLYGFAKQDYEQHLLSFIATAH
;
A
#
# COMPACT_ATOMS: atom_id res chain seq x y z
N MET A 1 -3.66 32.48 12.64
CA MET A 1 -2.77 31.58 13.44
C MET A 1 -3.29 30.13 13.51
N GLY A 2 -4.57 29.88 13.80
CA GLY A 2 -5.08 28.50 13.98
C GLY A 2 -4.83 27.52 12.83
N PHE A 3 -5.08 27.93 11.58
CA PHE A 3 -4.90 27.03 10.42
C PHE A 3 -3.44 26.63 10.20
N VAL A 4 -2.48 27.54 10.33
CA VAL A 4 -1.04 27.23 10.15
C VAL A 4 -0.56 26.24 11.22
N THR A 5 -0.97 26.42 12.47
CA THR A 5 -0.61 25.51 13.56
C THR A 5 -1.20 24.10 13.33
N VAL A 6 -2.46 24.03 12.94
CA VAL A 6 -3.13 22.76 12.60
C VAL A 6 -2.43 22.07 11.42
N SER A 7 -2.14 22.83 10.35
CA SER A 7 -1.45 22.30 9.17
C SER A 7 -0.05 21.80 9.49
N ALA A 8 0.72 22.53 10.30
CA ALA A 8 2.05 22.11 10.74
C ALA A 8 2.00 20.85 11.61
N PHE A 9 1.02 20.75 12.51
CA PHE A 9 0.80 19.55 13.32
C PHE A 9 0.52 18.34 12.45
N PHE A 10 -0.39 18.45 11.47
CA PHE A 10 -0.72 17.35 10.59
C PHE A 10 0.43 17.01 9.62
N ALA A 11 1.13 18.01 9.07
CA ALA A 11 2.32 17.78 8.25
C ALA A 11 3.36 16.96 9.02
N TRP A 12 3.61 17.34 10.28
CA TRP A 12 4.51 16.60 11.15
C TRP A 12 4.00 15.19 11.46
N GLN A 13 2.72 15.04 11.82
CA GLN A 13 2.13 13.76 12.20
C GLN A 13 2.10 12.76 11.04
N PHE A 14 1.70 13.19 9.83
CA PHE A 14 1.61 12.32 8.66
C PHE A 14 2.98 11.93 8.08
N THR A 15 4.00 12.73 8.33
CA THR A 15 5.35 12.47 7.85
C THR A 15 6.28 11.89 8.90
N SER A 16 5.80 11.72 10.13
CA SER A 16 6.57 11.14 11.25
C SER A 16 6.39 9.63 11.34
N PRO A 17 7.38 8.91 11.89
CA PRO A 17 7.27 7.47 12.10
C PRO A 17 6.07 7.08 12.94
N ALA A 18 5.32 6.10 12.46
CA ALA A 18 4.17 5.49 13.15
C ALA A 18 4.57 4.18 13.83
N ARG A 19 5.47 4.26 14.81
CA ARG A 19 6.00 3.09 15.54
C ARG A 19 4.98 2.57 16.53
N ARG A 20 4.06 1.75 16.05
CA ARG A 20 3.10 1.02 16.90
C ARG A 20 3.66 -0.34 17.27
N HIS A 21 3.33 -0.80 18.46
CA HIS A 21 3.59 -2.19 18.84
C HIS A 21 2.54 -3.11 18.21
N ARG A 22 2.97 -4.26 17.74
CA ARG A 22 2.05 -5.29 17.25
C ARG A 22 1.21 -5.83 18.43
N SER A 23 -0.08 -5.96 18.22
CA SER A 23 -1.02 -6.57 19.17
C SER A 23 -1.45 -7.98 18.76
N VAL A 24 -1.00 -8.44 17.59
CA VAL A 24 -1.41 -9.71 16.98
C VAL A 24 -0.16 -10.52 16.67
N GLU A 25 -0.13 -11.76 17.13
CA GLU A 25 0.94 -12.70 16.81
C GLU A 25 0.65 -13.41 15.49
N PRO A 26 1.67 -13.54 14.60
CA PRO A 26 1.49 -14.17 13.29
C PRO A 26 1.04 -15.63 13.40
N SER A 27 1.41 -16.34 14.46
CA SER A 27 1.01 -17.73 14.72
C SER A 27 -0.50 -17.94 14.83
N GLN A 28 -1.28 -16.89 15.06
CA GLN A 28 -2.75 -16.96 15.03
C GLN A 28 -3.32 -17.11 13.60
N PHE A 29 -2.53 -16.78 12.59
CA PHE A 29 -2.93 -16.79 11.18
C PHE A 29 -2.09 -17.74 10.33
N LEU A 30 -0.83 -17.95 10.70
CA LEU A 30 0.18 -18.66 9.92
C LEU A 30 0.71 -19.86 10.70
N THR A 31 0.73 -21.02 10.06
CA THR A 31 1.25 -22.25 10.65
C THR A 31 2.78 -22.32 10.66
N ALA A 32 3.41 -21.64 9.69
CA ALA A 32 4.87 -21.51 9.60
C ALA A 32 5.22 -20.14 9.01
N TYR A 33 6.19 -19.46 9.59
CA TYR A 33 6.74 -18.20 9.09
C TYR A 33 8.17 -18.02 9.61
N GLU A 34 8.93 -17.18 8.94
CA GLU A 34 10.26 -16.73 9.33
C GLU A 34 10.20 -15.23 9.67
N ASP A 35 10.76 -14.83 10.83
CA ASP A 35 11.09 -13.43 11.07
C ASP A 35 12.27 -13.06 10.16
N VAL A 36 12.09 -12.04 9.34
CA VAL A 36 13.11 -11.64 8.37
C VAL A 36 13.45 -10.15 8.50
N SER A 37 14.68 -9.84 8.14
CA SER A 37 15.14 -8.48 7.99
C SER A 37 15.92 -8.34 6.70
N PHE A 38 15.67 -7.26 5.96
CA PHE A 38 16.31 -7.01 4.68
C PHE A 38 16.45 -5.49 4.45
N PRO A 39 17.39 -5.05 3.63
CA PRO A 39 17.54 -3.64 3.28
C PRO A 39 16.52 -3.23 2.22
N ALA A 40 15.96 -2.05 2.34
CA ALA A 40 15.39 -1.31 1.23
C ALA A 40 16.48 -0.98 0.20
N SER A 41 16.13 -0.57 -1.02
CA SER A 41 17.12 -0.25 -2.05
C SER A 41 18.06 0.92 -1.70
N ASP A 42 17.71 1.72 -0.69
CA ASP A 42 18.54 2.80 -0.13
C ASP A 42 19.27 2.39 1.16
N GLY A 43 19.21 1.11 1.55
CA GLY A 43 19.87 0.58 2.73
C GLY A 43 19.08 0.68 4.03
N THR A 44 17.90 1.31 4.06
CA THR A 44 17.03 1.33 5.24
C THR A 44 16.66 -0.09 5.64
N LYS A 45 16.89 -0.47 6.89
CA LYS A 45 16.60 -1.83 7.38
C LYS A 45 15.12 -2.01 7.62
N LEU A 46 14.54 -3.02 6.98
CA LEU A 46 13.13 -3.39 7.09
C LEU A 46 12.97 -4.70 7.85
N SER A 47 11.87 -4.83 8.56
CA SER A 47 11.48 -6.01 9.33
C SER A 47 10.17 -6.59 8.78
N GLY A 48 10.10 -7.90 8.64
CA GLY A 48 8.95 -8.56 8.03
C GLY A 48 8.79 -10.01 8.49
N TRP A 49 7.79 -10.64 7.89
CA TRP A 49 7.57 -12.08 7.98
C TRP A 49 7.57 -12.67 6.59
N PHE A 50 8.30 -13.75 6.43
CA PHE A 50 8.25 -14.56 5.23
C PHE A 50 7.53 -15.87 5.51
N VAL A 51 6.53 -16.18 4.71
CA VAL A 51 5.76 -17.43 4.77
C VAL A 51 6.25 -18.32 3.63
N PRO A 52 7.12 -19.30 3.90
CA PRO A 52 7.66 -20.14 2.85
C PRO A 52 6.60 -21.09 2.30
N CYS A 53 6.69 -21.39 1.00
CA CYS A 53 5.90 -22.44 0.37
C CYS A 53 6.82 -23.25 -0.56
N ALA A 54 7.05 -24.49 -0.23
CA ALA A 54 8.07 -25.33 -0.87
C ALA A 54 7.89 -25.55 -2.37
N LYS A 55 6.68 -25.43 -2.88
CA LYS A 55 6.34 -25.61 -4.30
C LYS A 55 6.01 -24.28 -5.01
N ALA A 56 6.11 -23.15 -4.31
CA ALA A 56 5.78 -21.87 -4.89
C ALA A 56 6.78 -21.47 -5.98
N LYS A 57 6.28 -21.17 -7.16
CA LYS A 57 7.04 -20.59 -8.27
C LYS A 57 6.99 -19.06 -8.25
N CYS A 58 6.03 -18.49 -7.55
CA CYS A 58 5.80 -17.06 -7.41
C CYS A 58 5.66 -16.71 -5.92
N ALA A 59 6.19 -15.56 -5.52
CA ALA A 59 5.97 -15.00 -4.20
C ALA A 59 5.04 -13.78 -4.30
N VAL A 60 4.40 -13.42 -3.17
CA VAL A 60 3.55 -12.22 -3.10
C VAL A 60 4.08 -11.28 -2.02
N VAL A 61 4.28 -10.02 -2.38
CA VAL A 61 4.62 -8.95 -1.45
C VAL A 61 3.35 -8.25 -0.99
N LEU A 62 3.17 -8.11 0.30
CA LEU A 62 2.00 -7.47 0.91
C LEU A 62 2.41 -6.19 1.64
N LEU A 63 1.79 -5.07 1.24
CA LEU A 63 2.08 -3.72 1.72
C LEU A 63 0.87 -3.15 2.48
N HIS A 64 1.08 -2.82 3.75
CA HIS A 64 0.06 -2.23 4.61
C HIS A 64 -0.17 -0.74 4.34
N GLY A 65 -1.27 -0.19 4.86
CA GLY A 65 -1.62 1.22 4.79
C GLY A 65 -0.87 2.11 5.79
N HIS A 66 -0.98 3.43 5.60
CA HIS A 66 -0.39 4.45 6.47
C HIS A 66 -0.82 4.27 7.94
N GLY A 67 0.15 4.35 8.85
CA GLY A 67 -0.08 4.21 10.28
C GLY A 67 -0.53 2.82 10.73
N SER A 68 -0.48 1.82 9.83
CA SER A 68 -0.75 0.41 10.11
C SER A 68 0.57 -0.38 10.28
N LEU A 69 0.48 -1.69 10.31
CA LEU A 69 1.58 -2.62 10.45
C LEU A 69 1.39 -3.79 9.48
N ARG A 70 2.46 -4.59 9.26
CA ARG A 70 2.37 -5.86 8.52
C ARG A 70 1.24 -6.79 9.00
N THR A 71 0.81 -6.66 10.26
CA THR A 71 -0.32 -7.43 10.82
C THR A 71 -1.65 -7.20 10.09
N GLN A 72 -1.85 -6.05 9.45
CA GLN A 72 -3.03 -5.76 8.62
C GLN A 72 -3.18 -6.77 7.48
N MET A 73 -2.06 -7.29 7.00
CA MET A 73 -2.01 -8.15 5.81
C MET A 73 -2.06 -9.65 6.12
N LEU A 74 -2.13 -10.05 7.40
CA LEU A 74 -2.06 -11.46 7.81
C LEU A 74 -3.15 -12.35 7.22
N ALA A 75 -4.39 -11.85 7.13
CA ALA A 75 -5.48 -12.63 6.56
C ALA A 75 -5.26 -12.90 5.05
N ARG A 76 -4.72 -11.93 4.32
CA ARG A 76 -4.32 -12.09 2.90
C ARG A 76 -3.13 -13.04 2.76
N ALA A 77 -2.16 -12.93 3.67
CA ALA A 77 -1.00 -13.82 3.69
C ALA A 77 -1.42 -15.29 3.86
N ARG A 78 -2.35 -15.54 4.78
CA ARG A 78 -2.92 -16.88 4.98
C ARG A 78 -3.62 -17.39 3.73
N LEU A 79 -4.54 -16.60 3.15
CA LEU A 79 -5.26 -16.98 1.93
C LEU A 79 -4.31 -17.35 0.80
N LEU A 80 -3.33 -16.49 0.52
CA LEU A 80 -2.37 -16.70 -0.57
C LEU A 80 -1.47 -17.92 -0.31
N HIS A 81 -1.05 -18.12 0.93
CA HIS A 81 -0.28 -19.32 1.29
C HIS A 81 -1.08 -20.61 1.09
N GLU A 82 -2.37 -20.62 1.46
CA GLU A 82 -3.29 -21.73 1.21
C GLU A 82 -3.49 -21.99 -0.31
N GLN A 83 -3.29 -20.97 -1.16
CA GLN A 83 -3.29 -21.08 -2.63
C GLN A 83 -1.92 -21.44 -3.23
N GLY A 84 -0.91 -21.72 -2.40
CA GLY A 84 0.39 -22.19 -2.86
C GLY A 84 1.40 -21.09 -3.19
N TYR A 85 1.20 -19.86 -2.73
CA TYR A 85 2.17 -18.77 -2.85
C TYR A 85 3.10 -18.70 -1.63
N ALA A 86 4.36 -18.38 -1.85
CA ALA A 86 5.19 -17.85 -0.79
C ALA A 86 4.79 -16.37 -0.57
N VAL A 87 4.85 -15.88 0.68
CA VAL A 87 4.37 -14.53 0.99
C VAL A 87 5.39 -13.78 1.83
N LEU A 88 5.68 -12.55 1.44
CA LEU A 88 6.45 -11.59 2.22
C LEU A 88 5.54 -10.43 2.64
N LEU A 89 5.42 -10.21 3.95
CA LEU A 89 4.75 -9.04 4.51
C LEU A 89 5.72 -8.33 5.46
N TYR A 90 5.84 -7.03 5.33
CA TYR A 90 6.82 -6.25 6.09
C TYR A 90 6.22 -4.94 6.60
N ASP A 91 6.81 -4.38 7.65
CA ASP A 91 6.52 -3.01 8.06
C ASP A 91 7.26 -2.05 7.13
N ALA A 92 6.54 -1.13 6.50
CA ALA A 92 7.15 -0.07 5.70
C ALA A 92 8.05 0.81 6.58
N ARG A 93 9.00 1.53 5.98
CA ARG A 93 9.87 2.47 6.70
C ARG A 93 9.09 3.36 7.66
N GLY A 94 9.64 3.63 8.84
CA GLY A 94 8.98 4.43 9.86
C GLY A 94 7.78 3.77 10.54
N HIS A 95 7.44 2.51 10.21
CA HIS A 95 6.37 1.75 10.86
C HIS A 95 6.93 0.55 11.62
N GLY A 96 6.20 0.12 12.63
CA GLY A 96 6.47 -1.09 13.40
C GLY A 96 7.93 -1.23 13.83
N GLU A 97 8.55 -2.34 13.41
CA GLU A 97 9.93 -2.72 13.74
C GLU A 97 10.94 -2.29 12.65
N SER A 98 10.49 -1.72 11.53
CA SER A 98 11.37 -1.21 10.48
C SER A 98 12.01 0.11 10.87
N GLU A 99 13.22 0.35 10.38
CA GLU A 99 13.89 1.64 10.52
C GLU A 99 13.21 2.72 9.67
N GLY A 100 13.72 3.93 9.73
CA GLY A 100 13.24 5.09 8.98
C GLY A 100 12.82 6.22 9.91
N THR A 101 13.12 7.44 9.48
CA THR A 101 12.86 8.68 10.24
C THR A 101 11.67 9.47 9.70
N HIS A 102 11.21 9.12 8.49
CA HIS A 102 10.12 9.79 7.81
C HIS A 102 9.22 8.78 7.09
N VAL A 103 7.96 9.16 6.94
CA VAL A 103 6.96 8.49 6.12
C VAL A 103 6.54 9.45 5.02
N SER A 104 6.42 9.00 3.77
CA SER A 104 6.22 9.85 2.60
C SER A 104 5.02 9.49 1.75
N MET A 105 4.06 8.79 2.32
CA MET A 105 2.81 8.43 1.63
C MET A 105 3.04 7.66 0.31
N GLY A 106 4.06 6.82 0.27
CA GLY A 106 4.37 5.96 -0.87
C GLY A 106 5.67 6.32 -1.60
N TRP A 107 6.19 7.56 -1.50
CA TRP A 107 7.34 8.00 -2.30
C TRP A 107 8.65 7.31 -1.87
N PHE A 108 9.08 7.46 -0.63
CA PHE A 108 10.27 6.74 -0.15
C PHE A 108 10.01 5.24 0.01
N GLU A 109 8.76 4.87 0.27
CA GLU A 109 8.32 3.48 0.41
C GLU A 109 8.48 2.67 -0.89
N THR A 110 8.61 3.33 -2.06
CA THR A 110 9.00 2.65 -3.31
C THR A 110 10.32 1.89 -3.16
N ARG A 111 11.26 2.46 -2.41
CA ARG A 111 12.57 1.85 -2.14
C ARG A 111 12.45 0.62 -1.25
N ASP A 112 11.45 0.59 -0.37
CA ASP A 112 11.14 -0.55 0.49
C ASP A 112 10.63 -1.72 -0.36
N LEU A 113 9.69 -1.44 -1.28
CA LEU A 113 9.15 -2.43 -2.20
C LEU A 113 10.25 -3.01 -3.10
N LEU A 114 11.12 -2.16 -3.65
CA LEU A 114 12.24 -2.64 -4.49
C LEU A 114 13.18 -3.54 -3.70
N GLY A 115 13.56 -3.16 -2.48
CA GLY A 115 14.36 -4.02 -1.60
C GLY A 115 13.68 -5.34 -1.25
N ALA A 116 12.35 -5.34 -1.04
CA ALA A 116 11.57 -6.55 -0.80
C ALA A 116 11.56 -7.49 -2.02
N LEU A 117 11.44 -6.95 -3.23
CA LEU A 117 11.50 -7.71 -4.48
C LEU A 117 12.92 -8.28 -4.72
N ASP A 118 13.95 -7.48 -4.50
CA ASP A 118 15.35 -7.92 -4.60
C ASP A 118 15.65 -9.06 -3.60
N TRP A 119 15.13 -8.96 -2.38
CA TRP A 119 15.29 -9.99 -1.37
C TRP A 119 14.60 -11.31 -1.75
N LEU A 120 13.40 -11.24 -2.34
CA LEU A 120 12.70 -12.41 -2.86
C LEU A 120 13.42 -13.01 -4.07
N HIS A 121 13.93 -12.16 -4.97
CA HIS A 121 14.72 -12.60 -6.13
C HIS A 121 15.99 -13.35 -5.69
N ALA A 122 16.70 -12.86 -4.68
CA ALA A 122 17.86 -13.54 -4.10
C ALA A 122 17.50 -14.90 -3.45
N ARG A 123 16.24 -15.13 -3.10
CA ARG A 123 15.70 -16.42 -2.62
C ARG A 123 15.17 -17.33 -3.75
N GLY A 124 15.33 -16.93 -5.00
CA GLY A 124 15.00 -17.74 -6.18
C GLY A 124 13.60 -17.49 -6.76
N PHE A 125 12.86 -16.49 -6.28
CA PHE A 125 11.57 -16.12 -6.85
C PHE A 125 11.79 -15.15 -8.03
N ALA A 126 11.75 -15.68 -9.24
CA ALA A 126 11.96 -14.88 -10.45
C ALA A 126 10.81 -13.90 -10.72
N GLU A 127 9.61 -14.20 -10.25
CA GLU A 127 8.39 -13.41 -10.46
C GLU A 127 7.61 -13.26 -9.16
N CYS A 128 7.00 -12.10 -8.97
CA CYS A 128 6.22 -11.77 -7.78
C CYS A 128 4.86 -11.15 -8.14
N GLY A 129 3.87 -11.37 -7.26
CA GLY A 129 2.66 -10.53 -7.18
C GLY A 129 2.82 -9.47 -6.10
N CYS A 130 2.06 -8.36 -6.20
CA CYS A 130 2.04 -7.34 -5.16
C CYS A 130 0.60 -6.96 -4.80
N ILE A 131 0.30 -6.89 -3.51
CA ILE A 131 -0.98 -6.36 -3.00
C ILE A 131 -0.67 -5.23 -2.03
N GLY A 132 -1.27 -4.07 -2.25
CA GLY A 132 -1.08 -2.91 -1.39
C GLY A 132 -2.38 -2.22 -0.99
N ALA A 133 -2.52 -1.93 0.30
CA ALA A 133 -3.64 -1.19 0.85
C ALA A 133 -3.29 0.28 1.04
N SER A 134 -4.12 1.20 0.53
CA SER A 134 -3.96 2.65 0.69
C SER A 134 -2.54 3.11 0.33
N GLN A 135 -1.74 3.60 1.29
CA GLN A 135 -0.33 3.95 1.07
C GLN A 135 0.48 2.80 0.44
N GLY A 136 0.24 1.55 0.84
CA GLY A 136 0.93 0.40 0.24
C GLY A 136 0.63 0.23 -1.24
N GLY A 137 -0.62 0.45 -1.65
CA GLY A 137 -1.02 0.45 -3.06
C GLY A 137 -0.48 1.65 -3.83
N ALA A 138 -0.44 2.84 -3.20
CA ALA A 138 0.21 4.03 -3.77
C ALA A 138 1.71 3.76 -4.02
N THR A 139 2.39 3.10 -3.08
CA THR A 139 3.79 2.66 -3.22
C THR A 139 3.99 1.80 -4.48
N ILE A 140 3.11 0.83 -4.72
CA ILE A 140 3.18 -0.04 -5.91
C ILE A 140 3.02 0.79 -7.19
N ALA A 141 2.00 1.66 -7.25
CA ALA A 141 1.75 2.48 -8.43
C ALA A 141 2.89 3.48 -8.71
N LEU A 142 3.45 4.12 -7.67
CA LEU A 142 4.59 5.04 -7.80
C LEU A 142 5.89 4.33 -8.24
N ALA A 143 6.05 3.05 -7.91
CA ALA A 143 7.20 2.26 -8.34
C ALA A 143 7.04 1.67 -9.76
N ALA A 144 5.92 1.86 -10.43
CA ALA A 144 5.48 1.15 -11.64
C ALA A 144 6.57 0.94 -12.70
N ALA A 145 7.31 2.00 -13.08
CA ALA A 145 8.39 1.94 -14.07
C ALA A 145 9.54 0.99 -13.69
N GLN A 146 9.68 0.69 -12.39
CA GLN A 146 10.78 -0.11 -11.84
C GLN A 146 10.37 -1.58 -11.59
N LEU A 147 9.07 -1.92 -11.70
CA LEU A 147 8.52 -3.24 -11.41
C LEU A 147 8.66 -4.20 -12.60
N LYS A 148 9.89 -4.62 -12.91
CA LYS A 148 10.18 -5.44 -14.10
C LYS A 148 9.75 -6.90 -14.02
N HIS A 149 9.68 -7.47 -12.82
CA HIS A 149 9.42 -8.89 -12.56
C HIS A 149 8.15 -9.10 -11.73
N VAL A 150 7.21 -8.16 -11.82
CA VAL A 150 5.91 -8.26 -11.17
C VAL A 150 4.89 -8.75 -12.19
N ARG A 151 4.25 -9.88 -11.87
CA ARG A 151 3.26 -10.54 -12.74
C ARG A 151 1.89 -9.91 -12.69
N TRP A 152 1.50 -9.38 -11.52
CA TRP A 152 0.22 -8.74 -11.30
C TRP A 152 0.26 -7.88 -10.04
N VAL A 153 -0.61 -6.90 -9.97
CA VAL A 153 -0.77 -6.04 -8.81
C VAL A 153 -2.24 -5.89 -8.41
N VAL A 154 -2.46 -5.72 -7.11
CA VAL A 154 -3.77 -5.40 -6.53
C VAL A 154 -3.63 -4.13 -5.70
N LEU A 155 -4.47 -3.16 -6.00
CA LEU A 155 -4.46 -1.83 -5.41
C LEU A 155 -5.77 -1.61 -4.64
N GLU A 156 -5.71 -1.54 -3.31
CA GLU A 156 -6.87 -1.43 -2.43
C GLU A 156 -6.99 -0.02 -1.86
N SER A 157 -8.12 0.66 -2.12
CA SER A 157 -8.43 2.00 -1.59
C SER A 157 -7.30 3.01 -1.77
N VAL A 158 -6.76 3.09 -3.00
CA VAL A 158 -5.62 3.94 -3.35
C VAL A 158 -6.10 5.27 -3.93
N TYR A 159 -5.54 6.36 -3.45
CA TYR A 159 -5.78 7.70 -3.95
C TYR A 159 -5.05 7.96 -5.29
N PRO A 160 -5.62 8.79 -6.19
CA PRO A 160 -4.97 9.10 -7.47
C PRO A 160 -3.81 10.08 -7.32
N THR A 161 -3.93 11.05 -6.38
CA THR A 161 -2.87 12.01 -6.04
C THR A 161 -2.87 12.26 -4.52
N LEU A 162 -1.71 12.65 -3.98
CA LEU A 162 -1.63 13.01 -2.56
C LEU A 162 -2.50 14.24 -2.24
N GLU A 163 -2.60 15.20 -3.15
CA GLU A 163 -3.46 16.37 -3.00
C GLU A 163 -4.92 15.94 -2.76
N ASN A 164 -5.44 15.01 -3.58
CA ASN A 164 -6.79 14.48 -3.41
C ASN A 164 -6.95 13.79 -2.05
N ALA A 165 -5.98 12.97 -1.63
CA ALA A 165 -6.02 12.30 -0.33
C ALA A 165 -6.07 13.30 0.83
N VAL A 166 -5.26 14.36 0.77
CA VAL A 166 -5.23 15.44 1.78
C VAL A 166 -6.54 16.21 1.78
N ASP A 167 -7.03 16.66 0.61
CA ASP A 167 -8.30 17.42 0.50
C ASP A 167 -9.47 16.60 1.07
N ARG A 168 -9.61 15.32 0.65
CA ARG A 168 -10.67 14.43 1.15
C ARG A 168 -10.57 14.24 2.67
N ARG A 169 -9.38 13.96 3.19
CA ARG A 169 -9.17 13.73 4.62
C ARG A 169 -9.49 14.96 5.46
N PHE A 170 -9.03 16.12 5.04
CA PHE A 170 -9.28 17.37 5.77
C PHE A 170 -10.73 17.83 5.68
N ARG A 171 -11.39 17.67 4.55
CA ARG A 171 -12.84 17.91 4.42
C ARG A 171 -13.66 16.96 5.29
N HIS A 172 -13.25 15.70 5.38
CA HIS A 172 -13.93 14.73 6.25
C HIS A 172 -13.81 15.11 7.72
N LEU A 173 -12.64 15.60 8.17
CA LEU A 173 -12.38 15.95 9.57
C LEU A 173 -12.94 17.32 9.98
N PHE A 174 -12.90 18.32 9.09
CA PHE A 174 -13.12 19.72 9.43
C PHE A 174 -14.14 20.43 8.52
N GLY A 175 -14.79 19.71 7.61
CA GLY A 175 -15.70 20.30 6.62
C GLY A 175 -14.95 21.19 5.60
N LEU A 176 -15.69 22.16 5.00
CA LEU A 176 -15.11 23.08 4.01
C LEU A 176 -13.88 23.88 4.49
N PRO A 177 -13.82 24.39 5.75
CA PRO A 177 -12.61 25.06 6.25
C PRO A 177 -11.37 24.15 6.27
N GLY A 178 -11.56 22.83 6.34
CA GLY A 178 -10.46 21.86 6.30
C GLY A 178 -9.63 21.94 5.03
N ARG A 179 -10.22 22.31 3.90
CA ARG A 179 -9.50 22.49 2.64
C ARG A 179 -8.32 23.46 2.77
N ILE A 180 -8.52 24.58 3.46
CA ILE A 180 -7.44 25.58 3.67
C ILE A 180 -6.31 24.96 4.47
N ALA A 181 -6.62 24.23 5.55
CA ALA A 181 -5.61 23.57 6.36
C ALA A 181 -4.85 22.48 5.57
N GLY A 182 -5.55 21.73 4.71
CA GLY A 182 -4.94 20.73 3.83
C GLY A 182 -3.96 21.37 2.82
N LEU A 183 -4.39 22.45 2.15
CA LEU A 183 -3.53 23.18 1.20
C LEU A 183 -2.27 23.76 1.86
N LEU A 184 -2.37 24.23 3.11
CA LEU A 184 -1.20 24.72 3.85
C LEU A 184 -0.31 23.58 4.39
N MET A 185 -0.86 22.40 4.55
CA MET A 185 -0.10 21.23 5.01
C MET A 185 0.91 20.75 3.95
N ILE A 186 0.54 20.79 2.66
CA ILE A 186 1.38 20.27 1.56
C ILE A 186 2.77 20.92 1.54
N PRO A 187 2.93 22.26 1.43
CA PRO A 187 4.26 22.86 1.40
C PRO A 187 5.08 22.63 2.67
N LEU A 188 4.44 22.45 3.81
CA LEU A 188 5.14 22.11 5.06
C LEU A 188 5.67 20.68 5.03
N ALA A 189 4.91 19.75 4.46
CA ALA A 189 5.36 18.38 4.27
C ALA A 189 6.47 18.29 3.22
N GLU A 190 6.38 19.04 2.11
CA GLU A 190 7.43 19.17 1.10
C GLU A 190 8.75 19.66 1.70
N TRP A 191 8.69 20.75 2.45
CA TRP A 191 9.87 21.30 3.13
C TRP A 191 10.50 20.27 4.08
N ARG A 192 9.67 19.53 4.83
CA ARG A 192 10.14 18.53 5.79
C ARG A 192 10.77 17.31 5.13
N LEU A 193 10.20 16.81 4.03
CA LEU A 193 10.61 15.59 3.35
C LEU A 193 11.63 15.83 2.24
N GLY A 194 11.73 17.06 1.74
CA GLY A 194 12.54 17.37 0.55
C GLY A 194 11.98 16.73 -0.72
N VAL A 195 10.65 16.51 -0.78
CA VAL A 195 9.96 15.84 -1.90
C VAL A 195 8.89 16.78 -2.44
N ASN A 196 8.80 16.90 -3.75
CA ASN A 196 7.67 17.55 -4.39
C ASN A 196 6.42 16.66 -4.27
N MET A 197 5.40 17.11 -3.57
CA MET A 197 4.18 16.33 -3.33
C MET A 197 3.36 16.09 -4.61
N ASP A 198 3.52 16.89 -5.65
CA ASP A 198 2.90 16.67 -6.96
C ASP A 198 3.41 15.40 -7.66
N GLU A 199 4.59 14.91 -7.28
CA GLU A 199 5.15 13.64 -7.73
C GLU A 199 4.48 12.43 -7.05
N ILE A 200 3.83 12.63 -5.90
CA ILE A 200 3.08 11.58 -5.21
C ILE A 200 1.68 11.47 -5.84
N ALA A 201 1.68 11.02 -7.08
CA ALA A 201 0.51 10.92 -7.93
C ALA A 201 0.40 9.52 -8.58
N PRO A 202 -0.07 8.50 -7.84
CA PRO A 202 -0.26 7.14 -8.36
C PRO A 202 -0.90 7.07 -9.74
N ALA A 203 -1.88 7.93 -10.03
CA ALA A 203 -2.56 7.95 -11.33
C ALA A 203 -1.64 8.35 -12.50
N LYS A 204 -0.59 9.15 -12.26
CA LYS A 204 0.39 9.50 -13.31
C LYS A 204 1.30 8.33 -13.66
N HIS A 205 1.56 7.44 -12.71
CA HIS A 205 2.55 6.37 -12.84
C HIS A 205 1.94 5.00 -13.16
N ILE A 206 0.67 4.76 -12.81
CA ILE A 206 0.05 3.44 -12.95
C ILE A 206 0.09 2.92 -14.41
N ALA A 207 0.07 3.81 -15.40
CA ALA A 207 0.18 3.44 -16.81
C ALA A 207 1.57 2.84 -17.18
N GLU A 208 2.56 2.95 -16.30
CA GLU A 208 3.90 2.37 -16.51
C GLU A 208 3.96 0.89 -16.05
N LEU A 209 2.92 0.40 -15.36
CA LEU A 209 2.79 -1.02 -15.04
C LEU A 209 2.65 -1.85 -16.33
N ASN A 210 3.47 -2.86 -16.46
CA ASN A 210 3.45 -3.79 -17.59
C ASN A 210 2.89 -5.17 -17.16
N CYS A 211 1.93 -5.18 -16.26
CA CYS A 211 1.29 -6.38 -15.73
C CYS A 211 -0.20 -6.12 -15.46
N PRO A 212 -1.03 -7.18 -15.35
CA PRO A 212 -2.42 -7.06 -14.95
C PRO A 212 -2.61 -6.31 -13.64
N VAL A 213 -3.65 -5.46 -13.57
CA VAL A 213 -3.97 -4.62 -12.42
C VAL A 213 -5.40 -4.87 -11.95
N LEU A 214 -5.59 -5.15 -10.67
CA LEU A 214 -6.90 -5.11 -10.02
C LEU A 214 -6.98 -3.90 -9.10
N VAL A 215 -7.92 -2.99 -9.37
CA VAL A 215 -8.23 -1.85 -8.51
C VAL A 215 -9.50 -2.15 -7.72
N MET A 216 -9.41 -2.07 -6.39
CA MET A 216 -10.52 -2.28 -5.47
C MET A 216 -10.69 -1.08 -4.55
N SER A 217 -11.93 -0.69 -4.25
CA SER A 217 -12.22 0.36 -3.26
C SER A 217 -13.59 0.15 -2.63
N GLY A 218 -13.83 0.75 -1.46
CA GLY A 218 -15.15 0.76 -0.86
C GLY A 218 -16.11 1.71 -1.58
N GLU A 219 -17.38 1.30 -1.74
CA GLU A 219 -18.41 2.13 -2.35
C GLU A 219 -18.72 3.38 -1.51
N ASP A 220 -18.66 3.26 -0.17
CA ASP A 220 -18.89 4.33 0.80
C ASP A 220 -17.59 4.96 1.34
N ASP A 221 -16.45 4.72 0.67
CA ASP A 221 -15.17 5.27 1.08
C ASP A 221 -15.14 6.79 0.88
N ARG A 222 -14.98 7.53 1.98
CA ARG A 222 -14.92 8.99 1.99
C ARG A 222 -13.49 9.55 1.93
N ASN A 223 -12.48 8.71 2.17
CA ASN A 223 -11.08 9.10 2.09
C ASN A 223 -10.52 8.89 0.68
N THR A 224 -10.88 7.76 0.06
CA THR A 224 -10.62 7.43 -1.34
C THR A 224 -11.97 7.15 -1.99
N GLN A 225 -12.57 8.19 -2.56
CA GLN A 225 -13.93 8.07 -3.10
C GLN A 225 -13.95 7.11 -4.31
N PRO A 226 -15.11 6.51 -4.64
CA PRO A 226 -15.25 5.67 -5.84
C PRO A 226 -14.76 6.34 -7.13
N ALA A 227 -14.91 7.68 -7.24
CA ALA A 227 -14.40 8.45 -8.37
C ALA A 227 -12.86 8.45 -8.41
N ASP A 228 -12.19 8.52 -7.26
CA ASP A 228 -10.73 8.49 -7.15
C ASP A 228 -10.19 7.11 -7.58
N ALA A 229 -10.85 6.03 -7.15
CA ALA A 229 -10.52 4.67 -7.58
C ALA A 229 -10.78 4.44 -9.07
N ARG A 230 -11.84 5.03 -9.61
CA ARG A 230 -12.17 4.98 -11.04
C ARG A 230 -11.12 5.73 -11.87
N GLU A 231 -10.68 6.91 -11.43
CA GLU A 231 -9.61 7.67 -12.05
C GLU A 231 -8.32 6.82 -12.14
N LEU A 232 -7.93 6.18 -11.04
CA LEU A 232 -6.77 5.30 -11.02
C LEU A 232 -6.93 4.13 -12.01
N PHE A 233 -8.09 3.48 -12.02
CA PHE A 233 -8.40 2.40 -12.95
C PHE A 233 -8.34 2.87 -14.41
N ASP A 234 -8.89 4.03 -14.74
CA ASP A 234 -8.95 4.53 -16.10
C ASP A 234 -7.56 4.81 -16.67
N HIS A 235 -6.61 5.24 -15.83
CA HIS A 235 -5.20 5.46 -16.20
C HIS A 235 -4.38 4.16 -16.32
N ALA A 236 -4.82 3.05 -15.71
CA ALA A 236 -4.12 1.78 -15.83
C ALA A 236 -4.26 1.21 -17.26
N ARG A 237 -3.23 0.49 -17.74
CA ARG A 237 -3.27 -0.26 -19.00
C ARG A 237 -3.99 -1.60 -18.84
N ASP A 238 -4.52 -2.10 -19.93
CA ASP A 238 -5.03 -3.48 -19.99
C ASP A 238 -3.87 -4.50 -19.93
N PRO A 239 -4.13 -5.68 -19.33
CA PRO A 239 -5.39 -6.13 -18.74
C PRO A 239 -5.61 -5.54 -17.36
N LYS A 240 -6.80 -5.03 -17.09
CA LYS A 240 -7.19 -4.42 -15.82
C LYS A 240 -8.59 -4.84 -15.37
N SER A 241 -8.80 -4.89 -14.07
CA SER A 241 -10.08 -5.21 -13.43
C SER A 241 -10.43 -4.18 -12.36
N PHE A 242 -11.70 -3.97 -12.13
CA PHE A 242 -12.21 -2.99 -11.16
C PHE A 242 -13.32 -3.61 -10.31
N TRP A 243 -13.25 -3.40 -9.00
CA TRP A 243 -14.30 -3.81 -8.08
C TRP A 243 -14.55 -2.77 -7.00
N LEU A 244 -15.80 -2.28 -6.91
CA LEU A 244 -16.29 -1.53 -5.76
C LEU A 244 -16.94 -2.49 -4.79
N VAL A 245 -16.48 -2.47 -3.54
CA VAL A 245 -17.00 -3.29 -2.45
C VAL A 245 -18.27 -2.64 -1.91
N PRO A 246 -19.46 -3.22 -2.12
CA PRO A 246 -20.72 -2.59 -1.74
C PRO A 246 -20.77 -2.26 -0.24
N GLY A 247 -21.14 -1.02 0.09
CA GLY A 247 -21.30 -0.54 1.46
C GLY A 247 -20.01 -0.41 2.29
N ALA A 248 -18.83 -0.73 1.74
CA ALA A 248 -17.58 -0.59 2.45
C ALA A 248 -17.13 0.87 2.50
N ALA A 249 -16.73 1.34 3.68
CA ALA A 249 -16.01 2.60 3.87
C ALA A 249 -14.50 2.41 3.65
N HIS A 250 -13.66 3.35 4.12
CA HIS A 250 -12.20 3.20 4.16
C HIS A 250 -11.77 2.24 5.28
N VAL A 251 -11.97 0.96 5.04
CA VAL A 251 -11.74 -0.12 6.01
C VAL A 251 -10.90 -1.23 5.39
N ASP A 252 -10.54 -2.24 6.18
CA ASP A 252 -9.96 -3.46 5.63
C ASP A 252 -11.01 -4.20 4.78
N LEU A 253 -10.86 -4.13 3.45
CA LEU A 253 -11.81 -4.70 2.49
C LEU A 253 -11.93 -6.22 2.63
N TYR A 254 -10.81 -6.91 2.95
CA TYR A 254 -10.83 -8.35 3.20
C TYR A 254 -11.69 -8.71 4.42
N GLY A 255 -11.49 -8.00 5.53
CA GLY A 255 -12.26 -8.23 6.75
C GLY A 255 -13.74 -7.87 6.60
N PHE A 256 -14.06 -6.87 5.76
CA PHE A 256 -15.42 -6.40 5.53
C PHE A 256 -16.24 -7.35 4.64
N ALA A 257 -15.68 -7.79 3.50
CA ALA A 257 -16.37 -8.58 2.49
C ALA A 257 -15.59 -9.86 2.14
N LYS A 258 -15.22 -10.65 3.15
CA LYS A 258 -14.27 -11.75 3.05
C LYS A 258 -14.52 -12.66 1.84
N GLN A 259 -15.73 -13.20 1.69
CA GLN A 259 -16.04 -14.20 0.66
C GLN A 259 -15.94 -13.59 -0.74
N ASP A 260 -16.51 -12.40 -0.95
CA ASP A 260 -16.49 -11.72 -2.25
C ASP A 260 -15.06 -11.25 -2.58
N TYR A 261 -14.32 -10.78 -1.57
CA TYR A 261 -12.92 -10.42 -1.74
C TYR A 261 -12.08 -11.60 -2.20
N GLU A 262 -12.19 -12.77 -1.54
CA GLU A 262 -11.49 -13.99 -1.92
C GLU A 262 -11.84 -14.39 -3.37
N GLN A 263 -13.12 -14.36 -3.74
CA GLN A 263 -13.57 -14.69 -5.10
C GLN A 263 -12.97 -13.72 -6.14
N HIS A 264 -13.06 -12.42 -5.92
CA HIS A 264 -12.53 -11.41 -6.86
C HIS A 264 -11.01 -11.52 -7.00
N LEU A 265 -10.28 -11.63 -5.87
CA LEU A 265 -8.83 -11.76 -5.87
C LEU A 265 -8.38 -13.03 -6.60
N LEU A 266 -8.94 -14.19 -6.24
CA LEU A 266 -8.50 -15.47 -6.82
C LEU A 266 -8.87 -15.58 -8.30
N SER A 267 -10.04 -15.08 -8.70
CA SER A 267 -10.44 -15.02 -10.12
C SER A 267 -9.48 -14.14 -10.92
N PHE A 268 -9.10 -12.97 -10.39
CA PHE A 268 -8.13 -12.09 -11.04
C PHE A 268 -6.76 -12.76 -11.18
N ILE A 269 -6.21 -13.33 -10.09
CA ILE A 269 -4.90 -14.00 -10.12
C ILE A 269 -4.91 -15.17 -11.12
N ALA A 270 -6.00 -15.93 -11.22
CA ALA A 270 -6.11 -17.04 -12.17
C ALA A 270 -6.05 -16.59 -13.64
N THR A 271 -6.47 -15.38 -13.96
CA THR A 271 -6.40 -14.81 -15.32
C THR A 271 -5.08 -14.06 -15.62
N ALA A 272 -4.29 -13.79 -14.61
CA ALA A 272 -3.04 -13.02 -14.70
C ALA A 272 -1.78 -13.88 -14.95
N HIS A 273 -1.97 -15.07 -15.52
CA HIS A 273 -0.90 -16.06 -15.80
C HIS A 273 -0.36 -15.97 -17.21
#